data_728e4949cd9d18b395ba38b57b2fd069
#
_entry.id   728e4949cd9d18b395ba38b57b2fd069
#
_cell.length_a   1.000
_cell.length_b   1.000
_cell.length_c   1.000
_cell.angle_alpha   90.00
_cell.angle_beta   90.00
_cell.angle_gamma   90.00
#
_symmetry.space_group_name_H-M   'P 1'
#
loop_
_entity.id
_entity.type
_entity.pdbx_description
1 polymer ?
#
loop_
_entity_poly.entity_id
_entity_poly.type
_entity_poly.pdbx_seq_one_letter_code
_entity_poly.pdbx_strand_id
1 'polypeptide(L)'
;SWDDLVAEEEGTWDGVRNHRAKNNLAAMEVGDQVFFYHSREGLEIVGICEVSVAGIMDPTDPEGKWAAVKVKPKTKLPHPVTLKQIKAEPKLADCELVKLSRLSVAEIKPDEWSVICAMAGI
;
A
#
# COMPACT_ATOMS: atom_id res chain seq x y z
N SER A 1 12.56 1.01 1.26
CA SER A 1 12.36 1.80 0.04
C SER A 1 11.99 0.92 -1.14
N TRP A 2 11.52 1.53 -2.21
CA TRP A 2 11.19 0.81 -3.45
C TRP A 2 12.41 0.06 -4.01
N ASP A 3 13.56 0.69 -4.01
CA ASP A 3 14.78 0.07 -4.53
C ASP A 3 15.21 -1.13 -3.69
N ASP A 4 15.02 -1.05 -2.38
CA ASP A 4 15.28 -2.19 -1.48
C ASP A 4 14.35 -3.35 -1.78
N LEU A 5 13.06 -3.07 -2.02
CA LEU A 5 12.09 -4.09 -2.36
C LEU A 5 12.42 -4.77 -3.70
N VAL A 6 12.83 -4.00 -4.69
CA VAL A 6 13.25 -4.54 -6.00
C VAL A 6 14.47 -5.44 -5.84
N ALA A 7 15.43 -5.03 -5.02
CA ALA A 7 16.65 -5.82 -4.76
C ALA A 7 16.33 -7.13 -4.03
N GLU A 8 15.36 -7.14 -3.12
CA GLU A 8 14.94 -8.32 -2.36
C GLU A 8 13.96 -9.20 -3.13
N GLU A 9 13.35 -8.70 -4.20
CA GLU A 9 12.36 -9.37 -5.04
C GLU A 9 11.03 -9.69 -4.33
N GLU A 10 10.99 -9.75 -3.03
CA GLU A 10 9.79 -9.97 -2.22
C GLU A 10 9.99 -9.35 -0.86
N GLY A 11 8.99 -8.66 -0.34
CA GLY A 11 9.01 -8.08 0.99
C GLY A 11 7.84 -8.58 1.83
N THR A 12 8.04 -8.63 3.14
CA THR A 12 6.98 -8.96 4.10
C THR A 12 6.41 -7.66 4.66
N TRP A 13 5.09 -7.51 4.56
CA TRP A 13 4.37 -6.38 5.13
C TRP A 13 3.83 -6.82 6.49
N ASP A 14 4.55 -6.48 7.53
CA ASP A 14 4.26 -6.89 8.91
C ASP A 14 4.36 -5.72 9.88
N GLY A 15 4.29 -6.00 11.17
CA GLY A 15 4.40 -4.99 12.21
C GLY A 15 3.18 -4.07 12.32
N VAL A 16 2.08 -4.39 11.66
CA VAL A 16 0.85 -3.60 11.67
C VAL A 16 0.12 -3.80 13.00
N ARG A 17 -0.15 -2.70 13.73
CA ARG A 17 -0.78 -2.74 15.06
C ARG A 17 -2.03 -1.86 15.17
N ASN A 18 -2.57 -1.40 14.05
CA ASN A 18 -3.82 -0.67 13.97
C ASN A 18 -4.92 -1.62 13.48
N HIS A 19 -6.07 -1.67 14.16
CA HIS A 19 -7.15 -2.61 13.81
C HIS A 19 -7.72 -2.37 12.41
N ARG A 20 -7.86 -1.13 11.98
CA ARG A 20 -8.33 -0.82 10.61
C ARG A 20 -7.34 -1.32 9.57
N ALA A 21 -6.05 -1.05 9.77
CA ALA A 21 -5.00 -1.53 8.90
C ALA A 21 -4.92 -3.05 8.89
N LYS A 22 -5.08 -3.69 10.05
CA LYS A 22 -5.15 -5.16 10.17
C LYS A 22 -6.29 -5.73 9.33
N ASN A 23 -7.47 -5.12 9.41
CA ASN A 23 -8.63 -5.58 8.65
C ASN A 23 -8.40 -5.42 7.15
N ASN A 24 -7.81 -4.30 6.72
CA ASN A 24 -7.46 -4.09 5.32
C ASN A 24 -6.46 -5.15 4.84
N LEU A 25 -5.46 -5.45 5.66
CA LEU A 25 -4.45 -6.44 5.35
C LEU A 25 -5.04 -7.86 5.25
N ALA A 26 -5.93 -8.20 6.20
CA ALA A 26 -6.58 -9.51 6.24
C ALA A 26 -7.53 -9.74 5.05
N ALA A 27 -8.06 -8.67 4.46
CA ALA A 27 -8.92 -8.74 3.28
C ALA A 27 -8.15 -8.94 1.97
N MET A 28 -6.84 -8.81 1.97
CA MET A 28 -6.01 -8.98 0.78
C MET A 28 -5.95 -10.43 0.34
N GLU A 29 -5.93 -10.63 -0.98
CA GLU A 29 -5.81 -11.94 -1.61
C GLU A 29 -4.59 -11.97 -2.53
N VAL A 30 -4.04 -13.15 -2.76
CA VAL A 30 -2.94 -13.34 -3.72
C VAL A 30 -3.37 -12.83 -5.09
N GLY A 31 -2.54 -12.02 -5.72
CA GLY A 31 -2.83 -11.39 -6.99
C GLY A 31 -3.36 -9.96 -6.87
N ASP A 32 -3.76 -9.52 -5.67
CA ASP A 32 -4.20 -8.15 -5.45
C ASP A 32 -3.04 -7.19 -5.69
N GLN A 33 -3.34 -6.05 -6.30
CA GLN A 33 -2.36 -5.01 -6.52
C GLN A 33 -2.43 -3.98 -5.39
N VAL A 34 -1.27 -3.49 -4.97
CA VAL A 34 -1.16 -2.48 -3.92
C VAL A 34 -0.19 -1.39 -4.34
N PHE A 35 -0.51 -0.15 -4.00
CA PHE A 35 0.42 0.94 -4.21
C PHE A 35 1.50 0.92 -3.13
N PHE A 36 2.74 1.13 -3.54
CA PHE A 36 3.87 1.26 -2.63
C PHE A 36 4.11 2.75 -2.33
N TYR A 37 3.96 3.12 -1.07
CA TYR A 37 4.02 4.52 -0.62
C TYR A 37 5.26 4.76 0.23
N HIS A 38 6.03 5.80 -0.12
CA HIS A 38 7.15 6.26 0.69
C HIS A 38 6.63 7.25 1.75
N SER A 39 6.66 6.85 3.02
CA SER A 39 6.14 7.65 4.13
C SER A 39 7.21 8.53 4.81
N ARG A 40 8.48 8.30 4.55
CA ARG A 40 9.60 9.03 5.17
C ARG A 40 10.29 10.01 4.24
N GLU A 41 10.37 9.66 2.97
CA GLU A 41 11.04 10.47 1.95
C GLU A 41 10.04 10.82 0.86
N GLY A 42 9.66 12.09 0.76
CA GLY A 42 8.84 12.58 -0.33
C GLY A 42 7.34 12.37 -0.21
N LEU A 43 6.85 11.56 0.72
CA LEU A 43 5.41 11.28 0.92
C LEU A 43 4.71 11.08 -0.43
N GLU A 44 5.07 10.01 -1.13
CA GLU A 44 4.55 9.76 -2.48
C GLU A 44 4.41 8.26 -2.79
N ILE A 45 3.47 7.96 -3.69
CA ILE A 45 3.32 6.61 -4.24
C ILE A 45 4.33 6.47 -5.38
N VAL A 46 5.20 5.48 -5.30
CA VAL A 46 6.30 5.31 -6.27
C VAL A 46 6.18 4.06 -7.14
N GLY A 47 5.37 3.10 -6.75
CA GLY A 47 5.25 1.86 -7.49
C GLY A 47 4.00 1.07 -7.15
N ILE A 48 3.79 -0.02 -7.89
CA ILE A 48 2.73 -0.98 -7.69
C ILE A 48 3.36 -2.33 -7.35
N CYS A 49 2.88 -2.94 -6.28
CA CYS A 49 3.24 -4.30 -5.87
C CYS A 49 2.07 -5.24 -6.09
N GLU A 50 2.34 -6.53 -6.05
CA GLU A 50 1.33 -7.58 -6.11
C GLU A 50 1.48 -8.47 -4.88
N VAL A 51 0.37 -8.79 -4.24
CA VAL A 51 0.36 -9.72 -3.10
C VAL A 51 0.76 -11.10 -3.59
N SER A 52 1.86 -11.63 -3.05
CA SER A 52 2.36 -12.96 -3.41
C SER A 52 1.97 -14.03 -2.40
N VAL A 53 1.82 -13.67 -1.13
CA VAL A 53 1.35 -14.57 -0.07
C VAL A 53 0.41 -13.77 0.83
N ALA A 54 -0.77 -14.32 1.09
CA ALA A 54 -1.79 -13.69 1.93
C ALA A 54 -2.20 -14.63 3.07
N GLY A 55 -2.85 -14.06 4.10
CA GLY A 55 -3.41 -14.84 5.19
C GLY A 55 -2.37 -15.48 6.11
N ILE A 56 -1.17 -14.93 6.19
CA ILE A 56 -0.13 -15.42 7.09
C ILE A 56 -0.17 -14.65 8.41
N MET A 57 0.36 -15.28 9.45
CA MET A 57 0.52 -14.62 10.74
C MET A 57 1.74 -13.70 10.69
N ASP A 58 1.63 -12.55 11.35
CA ASP A 58 2.74 -11.61 11.47
C ASP A 58 3.90 -12.27 12.26
N PRO A 59 5.08 -12.44 11.66
CA PRO A 59 6.21 -13.08 12.34
C PRO A 59 6.74 -12.27 13.53
N THR A 60 6.36 -10.98 13.63
CA THR A 60 6.76 -10.13 14.76
C THR A 60 5.78 -10.23 15.93
N ASP A 61 4.67 -10.95 15.78
CA ASP A 61 3.66 -11.12 16.80
C ASP A 61 3.72 -12.54 17.38
N PRO A 62 4.23 -12.72 18.63
CA PRO A 62 4.32 -14.04 19.24
C PRO A 62 2.96 -14.64 19.58
N GLU A 63 1.91 -13.82 19.68
CA GLU A 63 0.55 -14.28 20.02
C GLU A 63 -0.26 -14.70 18.79
N GLY A 64 0.19 -14.40 17.59
CA GLY A 64 -0.49 -14.78 16.35
C GLY A 64 -1.82 -14.07 16.10
N LYS A 65 -2.02 -12.89 16.68
CA LYS A 65 -3.25 -12.10 16.53
C LYS A 65 -3.26 -11.18 15.32
N TRP A 66 -2.10 -10.85 14.81
CA TRP A 66 -1.93 -9.87 13.73
C TRP A 66 -1.57 -10.57 12.42
N ALA A 67 -2.12 -10.04 11.33
CA ALA A 67 -1.89 -10.59 10.01
C ALA A 67 -0.71 -9.93 9.31
N ALA A 68 -0.13 -10.64 8.35
CA ALA A 68 0.89 -10.12 7.46
C ALA A 68 0.63 -10.63 6.04
N VAL A 69 1.23 -9.98 5.06
CA VAL A 69 1.24 -10.43 3.67
C VAL A 69 2.63 -10.27 3.11
N LYS A 70 2.93 -11.01 2.03
CA LYS A 70 4.14 -10.80 1.24
C LYS A 70 3.76 -10.16 -0.07
N VAL A 71 4.58 -9.22 -0.53
CA VAL A 71 4.36 -8.50 -1.78
C VAL A 71 5.61 -8.54 -2.64
N LYS A 72 5.40 -8.52 -3.97
CA LYS A 72 6.48 -8.43 -4.95
C LYS A 72 6.36 -7.13 -5.72
N PRO A 73 7.48 -6.47 -6.05
CA PRO A 73 7.43 -5.28 -6.90
C PRO A 73 6.97 -5.68 -8.30
N LYS A 74 6.02 -4.92 -8.84
CA LYS A 74 5.47 -5.19 -10.17
C LYS A 74 5.82 -4.10 -11.18
N THR A 75 5.52 -2.85 -10.85
CA THR A 75 5.71 -1.72 -11.77
C THR A 75 6.12 -0.48 -11.00
N LYS A 76 7.19 0.17 -11.42
CA LYS A 76 7.54 1.50 -10.93
C LYS A 76 6.67 2.52 -11.67
N LEU A 77 6.10 3.48 -10.94
CA LEU A 77 5.29 4.52 -11.58
C LEU A 77 6.16 5.45 -12.42
N PRO A 78 5.76 5.77 -13.67
CA PRO A 78 6.45 6.77 -14.47
C PRO A 78 6.55 8.13 -13.77
N HIS A 79 5.46 8.53 -13.11
CA HIS A 79 5.39 9.76 -12.32
C HIS A 79 4.91 9.43 -10.93
N PRO A 80 5.77 9.56 -9.89
CA PRO A 80 5.34 9.38 -8.51
C PRO A 80 4.17 10.31 -8.19
N VAL A 81 3.21 9.82 -7.43
CA VAL A 81 2.02 10.58 -7.04
C VAL A 81 2.17 11.01 -5.59
N THR A 82 2.34 12.31 -5.35
CA THR A 82 2.56 12.84 -4.01
C THR A 82 1.28 12.90 -3.20
N LEU A 83 1.40 12.83 -1.88
CA LEU A 83 0.26 13.02 -0.98
C LEU A 83 -0.40 14.38 -1.21
N LYS A 84 0.40 15.41 -1.48
CA LYS A 84 -0.11 16.74 -1.78
C LYS A 84 -1.01 16.74 -3.01
N GLN A 85 -0.62 16.04 -4.09
CA GLN A 85 -1.43 15.89 -5.28
C GLN A 85 -2.72 15.13 -5.00
N ILE A 86 -2.64 14.07 -4.20
CA ILE A 86 -3.81 13.27 -3.81
C ILE A 86 -4.81 14.11 -3.02
N LYS A 87 -4.33 14.91 -2.06
CA LYS A 87 -5.18 15.78 -1.27
C LYS A 87 -5.82 16.89 -2.09
N ALA A 88 -5.17 17.32 -3.16
CA ALA A 88 -5.69 18.37 -4.05
C ALA A 88 -6.72 17.84 -5.07
N GLU A 89 -6.86 16.51 -5.22
CA GLU A 89 -7.78 15.90 -6.19
C GLU A 89 -9.16 15.68 -5.55
N PRO A 90 -10.21 16.40 -6.00
CA PRO A 90 -11.56 16.26 -5.42
C PRO A 90 -12.13 14.84 -5.49
N LYS A 91 -11.76 14.06 -6.52
CA LYS A 91 -12.21 12.68 -6.69
C LYS A 91 -11.64 11.73 -5.63
N LEU A 92 -10.58 12.14 -4.93
CA LEU A 92 -9.93 11.37 -3.90
C LEU A 92 -10.22 11.89 -2.49
N ALA A 93 -11.17 12.82 -2.34
CA ALA A 93 -11.47 13.44 -1.05
C ALA A 93 -11.91 12.43 0.01
N ASP A 94 -12.56 11.34 -0.39
CA ASP A 94 -13.05 10.30 0.51
C ASP A 94 -12.11 9.10 0.65
N CYS A 95 -10.94 9.14 0.01
CA CYS A 95 -9.94 8.08 0.08
C CYS A 95 -9.39 7.94 1.51
N GLU A 96 -9.22 6.71 1.98
CA GLU A 96 -8.66 6.45 3.33
C GLU A 96 -7.26 7.07 3.50
N LEU A 97 -6.47 7.10 2.45
CA LEU A 97 -5.15 7.71 2.49
C LEU A 97 -5.21 9.21 2.84
N VAL A 98 -6.28 9.88 2.43
CA VAL A 98 -6.51 11.31 2.74
C VAL A 98 -7.12 11.49 4.13
N LYS A 99 -8.16 10.70 4.45
CA LYS A 99 -8.91 10.83 5.70
C LYS A 99 -8.16 10.29 6.92
N LEU A 100 -7.39 9.22 6.72
CA LEU A 100 -6.72 8.49 7.80
C LEU A 100 -5.21 8.55 7.57
N SER A 101 -4.65 9.74 7.74
CA SER A 101 -3.26 10.07 7.35
C SER A 101 -2.17 9.24 8.03
N ARG A 102 -2.48 8.55 9.14
CA ARG A 102 -1.51 7.71 9.86
C ARG A 102 -1.77 6.22 9.70
N LEU A 103 -2.67 5.86 8.81
CA LEU A 103 -3.00 4.46 8.57
C LEU A 103 -1.93 3.82 7.69
N SER A 104 -1.27 2.78 8.20
CA SER A 104 -0.18 2.12 7.47
C SER A 104 -0.68 1.24 6.31
N VAL A 105 -1.93 0.79 6.38
CA VAL A 105 -2.58 0.01 5.31
C VAL A 105 -3.94 0.63 5.05
N ALA A 106 -4.08 1.34 3.95
CA ALA A 106 -5.30 2.02 3.57
C ALA A 106 -5.99 1.30 2.41
N GLU A 107 -7.31 1.23 2.44
CA GLU A 107 -8.09 0.70 1.32
C GLU A 107 -8.16 1.74 0.20
N ILE A 108 -7.93 1.32 -1.03
CA ILE A 108 -8.10 2.12 -2.23
C ILE A 108 -9.22 1.48 -3.06
N LYS A 109 -10.32 2.20 -3.25
CA LYS A 109 -11.45 1.72 -4.04
C LYS A 109 -11.09 1.70 -5.54
N PRO A 110 -11.78 0.87 -6.36
CA PRO A 110 -11.45 0.77 -7.79
C PRO A 110 -11.46 2.10 -8.56
N ASP A 111 -12.41 2.98 -8.28
CA ASP A 111 -12.47 4.30 -8.91
C ASP A 111 -11.31 5.20 -8.45
N GLU A 112 -10.96 5.14 -7.18
CA GLU A 112 -9.80 5.85 -6.63
C GLU A 112 -8.49 5.34 -7.23
N TRP A 113 -8.38 4.03 -7.39
CA TRP A 113 -7.24 3.40 -8.04
C TRP A 113 -7.04 3.93 -9.45
N SER A 114 -8.12 4.00 -10.23
CA SER A 114 -8.06 4.51 -11.61
C SER A 114 -7.61 5.96 -11.68
N VAL A 115 -8.09 6.80 -10.76
CA VAL A 115 -7.68 8.21 -10.68
C VAL A 115 -6.19 8.33 -10.38
N ILE A 116 -5.69 7.56 -9.41
CA ILE A 116 -4.26 7.59 -9.05
C ILE A 116 -3.40 7.08 -10.22
N CYS A 117 -3.81 6.04 -10.90
CA CYS A 117 -3.11 5.52 -12.08
C CYS A 117 -3.02 6.58 -13.18
N ALA A 118 -4.11 7.31 -13.44
CA ALA A 118 -4.11 8.40 -14.41
C ALA A 118 -3.13 9.51 -14.01
N MET A 119 -3.06 9.86 -12.73
CA MET A 119 -2.10 10.85 -12.21
C MET A 119 -0.66 10.37 -12.37
N ALA A 120 -0.43 9.07 -12.29
CA ALA A 120 0.89 8.45 -12.44
C ALA A 120 1.30 8.25 -13.91
N GLY A 121 0.40 8.44 -14.85
CA GLY A 121 0.69 8.28 -16.27
C GLY A 121 0.60 6.84 -16.80
N ILE A 122 -0.22 6.02 -16.13
CA ILE A 122 -0.42 4.62 -16.55
C ILE A 122 -1.87 4.27 -16.84
#